data_b7794f26a00a1190e8f56c95b6980dd4
#
_entry.id   b7794f26a00a1190e8f56c95b6980dd4
#
_cell.length_a   1.000
_cell.length_b   1.000
_cell.length_c   1.000
_cell.angle_alpha   90.00
_cell.angle_beta   90.00
_cell.angle_gamma   90.00
#
_symmetry.space_group_name_H-M   'P 1'
#
loop_
_entity.id
_entity.type
_entity.pdbx_description
1 polymer ?
#
loop_
_entity_poly.entity_id
_entity_poly.type
_entity_poly.pdbx_seq_one_letter_code
_entity_poly.pdbx_strand_id
1 'polypeptide(L)'
;LLQLVKKRLKEQKGMTLIELLAVIVILGIISAIAIPSILGLIDNSKKDAHVANARQMINSAKLAVTGDSSLQPPDDKTPVYVTLKYLQDKGYIETVKDPDGKGYSAGDGSAGTSKPESGSYVMISSTSGKLSYSVYLTNGTRSIKDASGNPVPEDQLSRDNVR
;
A
#
# COMPACT_ATOMS: atom_id res chain seq x y z
N LEU A 1 9.92 20.00 -62.44
CA LEU A 1 9.56 20.16 -60.98
C LEU A 1 8.39 19.24 -60.58
N LEU A 2 7.35 19.19 -61.37
CA LEU A 2 6.18 18.31 -61.14
C LEU A 2 6.52 16.80 -61.21
N GLN A 3 7.49 16.43 -62.07
CA GLN A 3 7.97 15.05 -62.19
C GLN A 3 8.84 14.64 -61.00
N LEU A 4 9.63 15.55 -60.44
CA LEU A 4 10.42 15.30 -59.25
C LEU A 4 9.52 15.15 -57.99
N VAL A 5 8.50 15.96 -57.90
CA VAL A 5 7.51 15.87 -56.78
C VAL A 5 6.70 14.58 -56.90
N LYS A 6 6.26 14.20 -58.13
CA LYS A 6 5.60 12.89 -58.36
C LYS A 6 6.52 11.71 -58.09
N LYS A 7 7.82 11.82 -58.36
CA LYS A 7 8.80 10.78 -58.07
C LYS A 7 9.03 10.62 -56.58
N ARG A 8 9.11 11.73 -55.84
CA ARG A 8 9.25 11.70 -54.37
C ARG A 8 7.97 11.20 -53.67
N LEU A 9 6.80 11.54 -54.19
CA LEU A 9 5.53 11.00 -53.70
C LEU A 9 5.36 9.50 -53.97
N LYS A 10 5.99 9.00 -55.06
CA LYS A 10 6.00 7.57 -55.39
C LYS A 10 7.05 6.79 -54.60
N GLU A 11 8.09 7.45 -54.11
CA GLU A 11 9.14 6.87 -53.26
C GLU A 11 8.77 6.88 -51.77
N GLN A 12 7.78 7.65 -51.37
CA GLN A 12 7.11 7.53 -50.08
C GLN A 12 6.17 6.31 -50.09
N LYS A 13 6.77 5.14 -50.20
CA LYS A 13 6.01 3.90 -49.95
C LYS A 13 5.58 3.90 -48.49
N GLY A 14 4.30 4.15 -48.25
CA GLY A 14 3.69 3.83 -46.99
C GLY A 14 3.93 2.35 -46.66
N MET A 15 3.89 2.00 -45.37
CA MET A 15 3.97 0.61 -44.92
C MET A 15 3.00 -0.26 -45.70
N THR A 16 3.45 -1.41 -46.23
CA THR A 16 2.58 -2.36 -46.88
C THR A 16 1.64 -2.99 -45.85
N LEU A 17 0.50 -3.49 -46.28
CA LEU A 17 -0.47 -4.15 -45.42
C LEU A 17 0.16 -5.33 -44.65
N ILE A 18 1.04 -6.08 -45.32
CA ILE A 18 1.73 -7.23 -44.70
C ILE A 18 2.75 -6.80 -43.67
N GLU A 19 3.45 -5.69 -43.86
CA GLU A 19 4.40 -5.13 -42.87
C GLU A 19 3.64 -4.66 -41.62
N LEU A 20 2.50 -3.99 -41.79
CA LEU A 20 1.65 -3.60 -40.68
C LEU A 20 1.12 -4.81 -39.94
N LEU A 21 0.65 -5.83 -40.68
CA LEU A 21 0.19 -7.09 -40.09
C LEU A 21 1.29 -7.79 -39.29
N ALA A 22 2.51 -7.84 -39.82
CA ALA A 22 3.66 -8.43 -39.11
C ALA A 22 3.95 -7.71 -37.81
N VAL A 23 3.92 -6.36 -37.80
CA VAL A 23 4.15 -5.56 -36.59
C VAL A 23 3.09 -5.84 -35.52
N ILE A 24 1.81 -5.85 -35.86
CA ILE A 24 0.74 -6.10 -34.87
C ILE A 24 0.79 -7.53 -34.33
N VAL A 25 1.17 -8.51 -35.12
CA VAL A 25 1.35 -9.90 -34.68
C VAL A 25 2.52 -10.00 -33.69
N ILE A 26 3.66 -9.38 -33.98
CA ILE A 26 4.82 -9.35 -33.08
C ILE A 26 4.48 -8.65 -31.77
N LEU A 27 3.81 -7.49 -31.84
CA LEU A 27 3.37 -6.76 -30.66
C LEU A 27 2.37 -7.57 -29.84
N GLY A 28 1.48 -8.32 -30.49
CA GLY A 28 0.52 -9.24 -29.86
C GLY A 28 1.24 -10.33 -29.07
N ILE A 29 2.25 -10.96 -29.63
CA ILE A 29 3.04 -12.01 -28.97
C ILE A 29 3.80 -11.44 -27.77
N ILE A 30 4.47 -10.31 -27.93
CA ILE A 30 5.20 -9.65 -26.84
C ILE A 30 4.24 -9.26 -25.71
N SER A 31 3.08 -8.69 -26.06
CA SER A 31 2.08 -8.29 -25.08
C SER A 31 1.51 -9.49 -24.31
N ALA A 32 1.29 -10.61 -24.96
CA ALA A 32 0.77 -11.83 -24.33
C ALA A 32 1.70 -12.37 -23.23
N ILE A 33 2.99 -12.17 -23.37
CA ILE A 33 4.01 -12.61 -22.38
C ILE A 33 4.24 -11.51 -21.33
N ALA A 34 4.34 -10.26 -21.76
CA ALA A 34 4.73 -9.14 -20.91
C ALA A 34 3.61 -8.72 -19.94
N ILE A 35 2.36 -8.67 -20.38
CA ILE A 35 1.24 -8.18 -19.57
C ILE A 35 1.07 -8.99 -18.27
N PRO A 36 0.98 -10.33 -18.29
CA PRO A 36 0.85 -11.10 -17.05
C PRO A 36 2.01 -10.88 -16.08
N SER A 37 3.23 -10.78 -16.60
CA SER A 37 4.44 -10.55 -15.79
C SER A 37 4.41 -9.18 -15.11
N ILE A 38 4.02 -8.14 -15.85
CA ILE A 38 3.95 -6.76 -15.35
C ILE A 38 2.85 -6.64 -14.28
N LEU A 39 1.70 -7.27 -14.46
CA LEU A 39 0.61 -7.23 -13.48
C LEU A 39 1.04 -7.81 -12.13
N GLY A 40 1.78 -8.91 -12.13
CA GLY A 40 2.35 -9.48 -10.90
C GLY A 40 3.34 -8.55 -10.22
N LEU A 41 4.19 -7.87 -11.00
CA LEU A 41 5.14 -6.90 -10.47
C LEU A 41 4.43 -5.69 -9.86
N ILE A 42 3.38 -5.19 -10.51
CA ILE A 42 2.58 -4.07 -10.00
C ILE A 42 1.89 -4.45 -8.69
N ASP A 43 1.29 -5.64 -8.60
CA ASP A 43 0.65 -6.11 -7.38
C ASP A 43 1.65 -6.23 -6.22
N ASN A 44 2.81 -6.80 -6.47
CA ASN A 44 3.88 -6.87 -5.48
C ASN A 44 4.38 -5.50 -5.04
N SER A 45 4.51 -4.56 -5.97
CA SER A 45 4.88 -3.17 -5.67
C SER A 45 3.83 -2.48 -4.80
N LYS A 46 2.54 -2.70 -5.06
CA LYS A 46 1.46 -2.20 -4.22
C LYS A 46 1.49 -2.79 -2.81
N LYS A 47 1.75 -4.09 -2.69
CA LYS A 47 1.91 -4.76 -1.39
C LYS A 47 3.07 -4.18 -0.59
N ASP A 48 4.21 -3.92 -1.24
CA ASP A 48 5.36 -3.29 -0.61
C ASP A 48 5.04 -1.87 -0.13
N ALA A 49 4.26 -1.12 -0.91
CA ALA A 49 3.80 0.21 -0.53
C ALA A 49 2.85 0.17 0.69
N HIS A 50 1.96 -0.81 0.77
CA HIS A 50 1.12 -1.03 1.95
C HIS A 50 1.96 -1.31 3.21
N VAL A 51 2.99 -2.14 3.09
CA VAL A 51 3.93 -2.43 4.18
C VAL A 51 4.67 -1.16 4.62
N ALA A 52 5.13 -0.35 3.67
CA ALA A 52 5.78 0.92 3.97
C ALA A 52 4.84 1.89 4.71
N ASN A 53 3.59 1.97 4.29
CA ASN A 53 2.56 2.77 4.96
C ASN A 53 2.28 2.27 6.38
N ALA A 54 2.24 0.96 6.58
CA ALA A 54 2.09 0.36 7.91
C ALA A 54 3.26 0.71 8.83
N ARG A 55 4.49 0.67 8.33
CA ARG A 55 5.68 1.09 9.09
C ARG A 55 5.63 2.58 9.45
N GLN A 56 5.18 3.42 8.53
CA GLN A 56 4.97 4.84 8.80
C GLN A 56 3.95 5.06 9.91
N MET A 57 2.86 4.30 9.89
CA MET A 57 1.82 4.35 10.92
C MET A 57 2.37 3.91 12.30
N ILE A 58 3.18 2.87 12.35
CA ILE A 58 3.86 2.45 13.58
C ILE A 58 4.81 3.55 14.10
N ASN A 59 5.61 4.15 13.23
CA ASN A 59 6.51 5.24 13.63
C ASN A 59 5.74 6.44 14.18
N SER A 60 4.59 6.74 13.60
CA SER A 60 3.69 7.79 14.09
C SER A 60 3.11 7.47 15.47
N ALA A 61 2.76 6.20 15.70
CA ALA A 61 2.31 5.73 17.01
C ALA A 61 3.42 5.82 18.08
N LYS A 62 4.65 5.50 17.70
CA LYS A 62 5.82 5.68 18.59
C LYS A 62 6.01 7.14 18.97
N LEU A 63 5.86 8.04 18.03
CA LEU A 63 5.91 9.48 18.29
C LEU A 63 4.77 9.93 19.21
N ALA A 64 3.56 9.43 18.96
CA ALA A 64 2.39 9.74 19.77
C ALA A 64 2.57 9.30 21.23
N VAL A 65 3.09 8.11 21.47
CA VAL A 65 3.40 7.59 22.83
C VAL A 65 4.44 8.44 23.54
N THR A 66 5.40 8.99 22.82
CA THR A 66 6.41 9.91 23.39
C THR A 66 5.79 11.25 23.79
N GLY A 67 4.81 11.73 23.01
CA GLY A 67 4.12 12.99 23.27
C GLY A 67 2.96 12.89 24.28
N ASP A 68 2.39 11.71 24.45
CA ASP A 68 1.24 11.47 25.32
C ASP A 68 1.40 10.17 26.11
N SER A 69 1.71 10.31 27.38
CA SER A 69 1.94 9.17 28.30
C SER A 69 0.67 8.33 28.54
N SER A 70 -0.52 8.86 28.27
CA SER A 70 -1.77 8.11 28.40
C SER A 70 -1.90 6.98 27.37
N LEU A 71 -1.09 7.02 26.30
CA LEU A 71 -1.02 5.99 25.28
C LEU A 71 -0.07 4.85 25.64
N GLN A 72 0.61 4.92 26.77
CA GLN A 72 1.43 3.81 27.26
C GLN A 72 0.51 2.74 27.89
N PRO A 73 0.76 1.46 27.58
CA PRO A 73 0.04 0.38 28.25
C PRO A 73 0.20 0.48 29.79
N PRO A 74 -0.92 0.38 30.54
CA PRO A 74 -0.87 0.49 32.00
C PRO A 74 -0.16 -0.70 32.66
N ASP A 75 -0.14 -1.84 32.00
CA ASP A 75 0.51 -3.08 32.45
C ASP A 75 0.88 -3.97 31.25
N ASP A 76 1.54 -5.09 31.51
CA ASP A 76 1.98 -6.06 30.47
C ASP A 76 0.83 -6.90 29.89
N LYS A 77 -0.40 -6.74 30.37
CA LYS A 77 -1.56 -7.53 29.92
C LYS A 77 -2.58 -6.71 29.14
N THR A 78 -2.55 -5.39 29.33
CA THR A 78 -3.55 -4.49 28.75
C THR A 78 -2.94 -3.64 27.63
N PRO A 79 -3.13 -4.02 26.36
CA PRO A 79 -2.64 -3.22 25.25
C PRO A 79 -3.44 -1.92 25.10
N VAL A 80 -2.82 -0.94 24.47
CA VAL A 80 -3.47 0.30 24.05
C VAL A 80 -3.58 0.31 22.53
N TYR A 81 -4.71 0.72 22.02
CA TYR A 81 -5.01 0.83 20.59
C TYR A 81 -5.10 2.29 20.19
N VAL A 82 -4.47 2.65 19.10
CA VAL A 82 -4.49 4.01 18.53
C VAL A 82 -4.95 3.91 17.09
N THR A 83 -6.08 4.52 16.76
CA THR A 83 -6.61 4.49 15.39
C THR A 83 -5.81 5.40 14.46
N LEU A 84 -5.84 5.10 13.17
CA LEU A 84 -5.23 5.95 12.14
C LEU A 84 -5.82 7.37 12.19
N LYS A 85 -7.13 7.47 12.39
CA LYS A 85 -7.80 8.77 12.51
C LYS A 85 -7.29 9.59 13.70
N TYR A 86 -7.06 8.95 14.85
CA TYR A 86 -6.45 9.64 16.01
C TYR A 86 -5.08 10.23 15.65
N LEU A 87 -4.23 9.45 14.99
CA LEU A 87 -2.90 9.89 14.58
C LEU A 87 -2.98 11.06 13.59
N GLN A 88 -3.94 11.04 12.69
CA GLN A 88 -4.17 12.11 11.73
C GLN A 88 -4.70 13.38 12.41
N ASP A 89 -5.71 13.26 13.27
CA ASP A 89 -6.35 14.37 13.96
C ASP A 89 -5.39 15.09 14.92
N LYS A 90 -4.45 14.35 15.51
CA LYS A 90 -3.41 14.90 16.38
C LYS A 90 -2.15 15.38 15.64
N GLY A 91 -2.10 15.20 14.33
CA GLY A 91 -0.98 15.66 13.51
C GLY A 91 0.29 14.80 13.58
N TYR A 92 0.20 13.59 14.10
CA TYR A 92 1.34 12.64 14.14
C TYR A 92 1.62 12.00 12.79
N ILE A 93 0.63 11.94 11.91
CA ILE A 93 0.73 11.45 10.55
C ILE A 93 -0.16 12.28 9.62
N GLU A 94 0.29 12.49 8.40
CA GLU A 94 -0.54 13.07 7.35
C GLU A 94 -1.44 12.00 6.71
N THR A 95 -2.33 12.41 5.81
CA THR A 95 -3.16 11.46 5.07
C THR A 95 -2.29 10.49 4.28
N VAL A 96 -2.38 9.22 4.61
CA VAL A 96 -1.60 8.16 3.97
C VAL A 96 -2.29 7.75 2.68
N LYS A 97 -1.54 7.80 1.57
CA LYS A 97 -2.06 7.43 0.24
C LYS A 97 -2.13 5.91 0.11
N ASP A 98 -3.33 5.41 -0.19
CA ASP A 98 -3.55 4.00 -0.50
C ASP A 98 -3.06 3.67 -1.93
N PRO A 99 -2.15 2.71 -2.11
CA PRO A 99 -1.68 2.27 -3.41
C PRO A 99 -2.77 1.71 -4.33
N ASP A 100 -3.87 1.21 -3.76
CA ASP A 100 -5.03 0.71 -4.49
C ASP A 100 -6.03 1.82 -4.86
N GLY A 101 -5.82 3.04 -4.37
CA GLY A 101 -6.64 4.21 -4.70
C GLY A 101 -8.01 4.29 -4.01
N LYS A 102 -8.29 3.41 -3.05
CA LYS A 102 -9.58 3.37 -2.32
C LYS A 102 -9.60 4.24 -1.07
N GLY A 103 -8.44 4.50 -0.51
CA GLY A 103 -8.26 5.14 0.79
C GLY A 103 -8.37 4.17 1.96
N TYR A 104 -7.53 4.38 2.97
CA TYR A 104 -7.56 3.57 4.18
C TYR A 104 -8.75 3.94 5.07
N SER A 105 -9.33 2.91 5.69
CA SER A 105 -10.33 3.11 6.73
C SER A 105 -9.63 3.61 7.99
N ALA A 106 -9.84 4.87 8.35
CA ALA A 106 -9.09 5.52 9.41
C ALA A 106 -9.62 5.19 10.83
N GLY A 107 -10.83 4.65 10.94
CA GLY A 107 -11.47 4.36 12.22
C GLY A 107 -12.22 5.54 12.80
N ASP A 108 -12.60 5.43 14.08
CA ASP A 108 -13.44 6.39 14.79
C ASP A 108 -12.67 7.54 15.47
N GLY A 109 -11.36 7.51 15.46
CA GLY A 109 -10.51 8.49 16.15
C GLY A 109 -10.23 8.17 17.61
N SER A 110 -10.56 6.97 18.07
CA SER A 110 -10.31 6.53 19.44
C SER A 110 -8.83 6.21 19.71
N ALA A 111 -8.45 6.38 20.96
CA ALA A 111 -7.20 5.89 21.51
C ALA A 111 -7.45 5.42 22.95
N GLY A 112 -7.08 4.19 23.28
CA GLY A 112 -7.31 3.62 24.59
C GLY A 112 -7.19 2.10 24.62
N THR A 113 -7.64 1.50 25.70
CA THR A 113 -7.51 0.05 25.97
C THR A 113 -8.56 -0.81 25.26
N SER A 114 -9.58 -0.21 24.67
CA SER A 114 -10.60 -0.94 23.91
C SER A 114 -10.16 -1.12 22.46
N LYS A 115 -10.21 -2.37 21.97
CA LYS A 115 -9.90 -2.67 20.58
C LYS A 115 -10.94 -1.97 19.67
N PRO A 116 -10.50 -1.21 18.65
CA PRO A 116 -11.41 -0.61 17.67
C PRO A 116 -12.24 -1.67 16.94
N GLU A 117 -13.53 -1.42 16.77
CA GLU A 117 -14.41 -2.33 16.02
C GLU A 117 -14.17 -2.29 14.51
N SER A 118 -13.67 -1.17 14.00
CA SER A 118 -13.44 -0.96 12.58
C SER A 118 -12.27 -0.02 12.32
N GLY A 119 -11.75 -0.07 11.10
CA GLY A 119 -10.69 0.79 10.64
C GLY A 119 -9.29 0.32 10.98
N SER A 120 -8.33 1.14 10.64
CA SER A 120 -6.90 0.88 10.83
C SER A 120 -6.44 1.37 12.19
N TYR A 121 -5.58 0.60 12.84
CA TYR A 121 -5.06 0.94 14.17
C TYR A 121 -3.67 0.35 14.40
N VAL A 122 -2.97 0.90 15.38
CA VAL A 122 -1.75 0.34 15.96
C VAL A 122 -2.08 -0.15 17.36
N MET A 123 -1.68 -1.38 17.66
CA MET A 123 -1.74 -1.95 19.00
C MET A 123 -0.39 -1.77 19.68
N ILE A 124 -0.38 -1.16 20.83
CA ILE A 124 0.79 -0.92 21.67
C ILE A 124 0.72 -1.86 22.86
N SER A 125 1.70 -2.72 23.02
CA SER A 125 1.78 -3.66 24.15
C SER A 125 3.06 -3.42 24.92
N SER A 126 3.07 -3.81 26.19
CA SER A 126 4.25 -3.82 27.05
C SER A 126 4.62 -5.26 27.41
N THR A 127 5.90 -5.51 27.52
CA THR A 127 6.43 -6.75 28.09
C THR A 127 7.66 -6.39 28.92
N SER A 128 7.55 -6.54 30.23
CA SER A 128 8.60 -6.17 31.18
C SER A 128 9.11 -4.73 30.98
N GLY A 129 8.18 -3.79 30.73
CA GLY A 129 8.46 -2.37 30.51
C GLY A 129 8.95 -2.03 29.11
N LYS A 130 9.13 -3.01 28.23
CA LYS A 130 9.49 -2.79 26.83
C LYS A 130 8.25 -2.70 25.96
N LEU A 131 8.09 -1.60 25.22
CA LEU A 131 6.98 -1.41 24.30
C LEU A 131 7.20 -2.17 22.99
N SER A 132 6.13 -2.78 22.49
CA SER A 132 6.07 -3.41 21.17
C SER A 132 4.83 -2.91 20.43
N TYR A 133 4.92 -2.88 19.10
CA TYR A 133 3.92 -2.29 18.24
C TYR A 133 3.46 -3.31 17.21
N SER A 134 2.17 -3.40 17.01
CA SER A 134 1.55 -4.21 15.97
C SER A 134 0.55 -3.37 15.20
N VAL A 135 0.41 -3.58 13.90
CA VAL A 135 -0.42 -2.75 13.03
C VAL A 135 -1.48 -3.58 12.32
N TYR A 136 -2.66 -3.02 12.24
CA TYR A 136 -3.75 -3.45 11.37
C TYR A 136 -4.10 -2.28 10.44
N LEU A 137 -3.90 -2.46 9.15
CA LEU A 137 -4.13 -1.42 8.14
C LEU A 137 -5.07 -1.98 7.08
N THR A 138 -6.18 -1.30 6.83
CA THR A 138 -7.20 -1.77 5.87
C THR A 138 -7.74 -0.66 5.00
N ASN A 139 -8.00 -0.97 3.74
CA ASN A 139 -8.76 -0.12 2.82
C ASN A 139 -10.16 -0.69 2.51
N GLY A 140 -10.61 -1.67 3.30
CA GLY A 140 -11.89 -2.35 3.13
C GLY A 140 -11.86 -3.54 2.17
N THR A 141 -10.89 -3.62 1.27
CA THR A 141 -10.70 -4.73 0.33
C THR A 141 -9.44 -5.51 0.65
N ARG A 142 -8.36 -4.81 0.94
CA ARG A 142 -7.05 -5.35 1.26
C ARG A 142 -6.66 -4.91 2.67
N SER A 143 -6.07 -5.80 3.43
CA SER A 143 -5.69 -5.54 4.82
C SER A 143 -4.31 -6.09 5.12
N ILE A 144 -3.57 -5.38 5.97
CA ILE A 144 -2.38 -5.92 6.65
C ILE A 144 -2.84 -6.56 7.95
N LYS A 145 -2.72 -7.86 8.02
CA LYS A 145 -3.10 -8.70 9.16
C LYS A 145 -2.36 -10.03 9.10
N ASP A 146 -2.28 -10.73 10.23
CA ASP A 146 -1.79 -12.10 10.25
C ASP A 146 -2.82 -13.09 9.69
N ALA A 147 -2.48 -14.38 9.67
CA ALA A 147 -3.37 -15.43 9.17
C ALA A 147 -4.67 -15.58 9.99
N SER A 148 -4.67 -15.15 11.24
CA SER A 148 -5.81 -15.19 12.15
C SER A 148 -6.61 -13.89 12.18
N GLY A 149 -6.22 -12.88 11.42
CA GLY A 149 -6.88 -11.59 11.36
C GLY A 149 -6.44 -10.59 12.43
N ASN A 150 -5.36 -10.89 13.14
CA ASN A 150 -4.80 -10.01 14.17
C ASN A 150 -3.82 -8.98 13.58
N PRO A 151 -3.53 -7.89 14.31
CA PRO A 151 -2.49 -6.95 13.90
C PRO A 151 -1.12 -7.63 13.84
N VAL A 152 -0.29 -7.21 12.91
CA VAL A 152 1.03 -7.78 12.64
C VAL A 152 2.09 -7.03 13.44
N PRO A 153 2.94 -7.74 14.21
CA PRO A 153 4.08 -7.13 14.88
C PRO A 153 5.04 -6.44 13.89
N GLU A 154 5.64 -5.36 14.33
CA GLU A 154 6.56 -4.55 13.50
C GLU A 154 7.68 -5.37 12.86
N ASP A 155 8.27 -6.30 13.60
CA ASP A 155 9.36 -7.16 13.15
C ASP A 155 8.94 -8.27 12.17
N GLN A 156 7.65 -8.55 12.08
CA GLN A 156 7.07 -9.55 11.17
C GLN A 156 6.40 -8.94 9.94
N LEU A 157 6.39 -7.62 9.80
CA LEU A 157 5.80 -6.93 8.65
C LEU A 157 6.52 -7.30 7.36
N SER A 158 5.76 -7.91 6.45
CA SER A 158 6.22 -8.31 5.13
C SER A 158 5.09 -8.25 4.11
N ARG A 159 5.43 -8.43 2.86
CA ARG A 159 4.46 -8.53 1.75
C ARG A 159 3.41 -9.62 1.99
N ASP A 160 3.77 -10.71 2.66
CA ASP A 160 2.89 -11.86 2.92
C ASP A 160 1.74 -11.53 3.89
N ASN A 161 1.86 -10.45 4.65
CA ASN A 161 0.80 -9.97 5.54
C ASN A 161 -0.28 -9.15 4.82
N VAL A 162 -0.06 -8.77 3.57
CA VAL A 162 -1.03 -8.01 2.75
C VAL A 162 -1.99 -9.00 2.11
N ARG A 163 -3.24 -9.00 2.56
CA ARG A 163 -4.29 -9.97 2.20
C ARG A 163 -5.56 -9.31 1.72
#